data_1765344e0660b785c986310ef685c95a
#
_entry.id   1765344e0660b785c986310ef685c95a
#
_cell.length_a   1.000
_cell.length_b   1.000
_cell.length_c   1.000
_cell.angle_alpha   90.00
_cell.angle_beta   90.00
_cell.angle_gamma   90.00
#
_symmetry.space_group_name_H-M   'P 1'
#
loop_
_entity.id
_entity.type
_entity.pdbx_description
1 polymer ?
#
loop_
_entity_poly.entity_id
_entity_poly.type
_entity_poly.pdbx_seq_one_letter_code
_entity_poly.pdbx_strand_id
1 'polypeptide(L)'
;MNFQLTEDRLALQQAVREFAEKELAPGVIERDEKSEYPVELYKKMGEMGLIGLPYAKEYGGSGRDYLDYAIAVEEISKVDASVGISYSVSTSLYGGSIANGGSEEQKREFLPEVLSGKTFGSFGLTEPNAGSDAGGCVTIAEKKGDKYILNGLKCFNTNGPLSDHFAVYALTHPELGSKGLSCFHVKKGTPGFSIGKIENKMGIRSAQVSELVFENCEIPETALLGEEKQGFKIAMKTLDGGRIGVAAQGLGIAEGAFEIARKYLMTREQFGKVIIVVDMGY
;
A
#
# COMPACT_ATOMS: atom_id res chain seq x y z
N MET A 1 23.68 -12.10 17.24
CA MET A 1 22.93 -11.30 16.26
C MET A 1 22.77 -9.92 16.90
N ASN A 2 23.11 -8.83 16.20
CA ASN A 2 22.91 -7.46 16.73
C ASN A 2 21.62 -6.91 16.11
N PHE A 3 20.63 -6.56 16.94
CA PHE A 3 19.36 -5.97 16.54
C PHE A 3 19.31 -4.44 16.65
N GLN A 4 20.43 -3.81 17.03
CA GLN A 4 20.50 -2.36 17.11
C GLN A 4 20.47 -1.73 15.71
N LEU A 5 19.68 -0.68 15.56
CA LEU A 5 19.67 0.12 14.34
C LEU A 5 20.99 0.87 14.18
N THR A 6 21.41 1.04 12.94
CA THR A 6 22.55 1.92 12.60
C THR A 6 22.19 3.38 12.83
N GLU A 7 23.20 4.26 12.98
CA GLU A 7 22.98 5.70 13.12
C GLU A 7 22.12 6.29 11.97
N ASP A 8 22.36 5.85 10.74
CA ASP A 8 21.59 6.28 9.58
C ASP A 8 20.09 5.86 9.66
N ARG A 9 19.82 4.66 10.19
CA ARG A 9 18.44 4.20 10.42
C ARG A 9 17.77 4.90 11.59
N LEU A 10 18.51 5.20 12.65
CA LEU A 10 18.02 6.03 13.76
C LEU A 10 17.67 7.44 13.29
N ALA A 11 18.49 8.04 12.41
CA ALA A 11 18.21 9.33 11.80
C ALA A 11 16.94 9.28 10.91
N LEU A 12 16.77 8.24 10.10
CA LEU A 12 15.55 8.02 9.32
C LEU A 12 14.33 7.89 10.25
N GLN A 13 14.41 7.04 11.27
CA GLN A 13 13.34 6.84 12.25
C GLN A 13 12.93 8.16 12.89
N GLN A 14 13.91 8.96 13.34
CA GLN A 14 13.65 10.26 13.96
C GLN A 14 12.97 11.24 12.97
N ALA A 15 13.46 11.31 11.73
CA ALA A 15 12.88 12.19 10.71
C ALA A 15 11.41 11.82 10.38
N VAL A 16 11.12 10.53 10.26
CA VAL A 16 9.75 10.06 9.99
C VAL A 16 8.83 10.30 11.19
N ARG A 17 9.31 10.05 12.41
CA ARG A 17 8.59 10.37 13.67
C ARG A 17 8.24 11.84 13.75
N GLU A 18 9.21 12.72 13.54
CA GLU A 18 8.98 14.16 13.57
C GLU A 18 7.96 14.61 12.53
N PHE A 19 8.01 14.07 11.31
CA PHE A 19 7.00 14.33 10.30
C PHE A 19 5.62 13.84 10.76
N ALA A 20 5.52 12.63 11.27
CA ALA A 20 4.26 12.08 11.73
C ALA A 20 3.64 12.89 12.87
N GLU A 21 4.42 13.26 13.88
CA GLU A 21 3.96 14.05 15.02
C GLU A 21 3.57 15.49 14.66
N LYS A 22 4.33 16.15 13.76
CA LYS A 22 4.11 17.54 13.40
C LYS A 22 3.05 17.73 12.32
N GLU A 23 3.02 16.85 11.34
CA GLU A 23 2.21 17.03 10.13
C GLU A 23 0.99 16.09 10.10
N LEU A 24 1.13 14.81 10.52
CA LEU A 24 0.01 13.85 10.47
C LEU A 24 -0.88 13.91 11.71
N ALA A 25 -0.33 14.08 12.91
CA ALA A 25 -1.11 14.09 14.15
C ALA A 25 -2.22 15.18 14.16
N PRO A 26 -1.99 16.42 13.68
CA PRO A 26 -3.06 17.38 13.56
C PRO A 26 -4.16 16.90 12.62
N GLY A 27 -5.40 16.83 13.11
CA GLY A 27 -6.58 16.48 12.32
C GLY A 27 -6.76 14.98 12.02
N VAL A 28 -5.97 14.07 12.60
CA VAL A 28 -6.10 12.61 12.36
C VAL A 28 -7.49 12.09 12.69
N ILE A 29 -8.09 12.53 13.80
CA ILE A 29 -9.44 12.10 14.22
C ILE A 29 -10.48 12.61 13.23
N GLU A 30 -10.40 13.88 12.85
CA GLU A 30 -11.33 14.48 11.88
C GLU A 30 -11.26 13.80 10.51
N ARG A 31 -10.05 13.50 10.04
CA ARG A 31 -9.86 12.76 8.77
C ARG A 31 -10.48 11.36 8.83
N ASP A 32 -10.30 10.64 9.93
CA ASP A 32 -10.89 9.30 10.10
C ASP A 32 -12.42 9.38 10.15
N GLU A 33 -12.99 10.32 10.92
CA GLU A 33 -14.43 10.53 11.00
C GLU A 33 -15.07 10.86 9.65
N LYS A 34 -14.41 11.72 8.87
CA LYS A 34 -14.88 12.13 7.53
C LYS A 34 -14.51 11.14 6.42
N SER A 35 -13.65 10.15 6.70
CA SER A 35 -13.07 9.26 5.70
C SER A 35 -12.33 10.02 4.58
N GLU A 36 -11.64 11.11 4.92
CA GLU A 36 -10.89 11.96 4.01
C GLU A 36 -9.39 11.69 4.11
N TYR A 37 -8.76 11.42 2.97
CA TYR A 37 -7.33 11.15 2.92
C TYR A 37 -6.51 12.44 2.76
N PRO A 38 -5.41 12.64 3.51
CA PRO A 38 -4.59 13.85 3.42
C PRO A 38 -3.61 13.81 2.24
N VAL A 39 -4.11 14.00 1.02
CA VAL A 39 -3.33 13.89 -0.23
C VAL A 39 -2.08 14.77 -0.22
N GLU A 40 -2.15 15.98 0.31
CA GLU A 40 -0.99 16.90 0.34
C GLU A 40 0.10 16.40 1.28
N LEU A 41 -0.25 15.71 2.37
CA LEU A 41 0.74 15.09 3.27
C LEU A 41 1.40 13.86 2.62
N TYR A 42 0.65 13.12 1.80
CA TYR A 42 1.22 12.03 1.01
C TYR A 42 2.24 12.53 -0.02
N LYS A 43 1.97 13.67 -0.67
CA LYS A 43 2.94 14.31 -1.57
C LYS A 43 4.22 14.69 -0.84
N LYS A 44 4.11 15.30 0.36
CA LYS A 44 5.29 15.60 1.21
C LYS A 44 6.10 14.34 1.53
N MET A 45 5.45 13.21 1.79
CA MET A 45 6.16 11.92 1.98
C MET A 45 6.94 11.51 0.73
N GLY A 46 6.39 11.74 -0.46
CA GLY A 46 7.10 11.54 -1.72
C GLY A 46 8.32 12.45 -1.87
N GLU A 47 8.19 13.74 -1.55
CA GLU A 47 9.30 14.72 -1.55
C GLU A 47 10.40 14.34 -0.56
N MET A 48 10.05 13.72 0.58
CA MET A 48 10.99 13.14 1.53
C MET A 48 11.64 11.83 1.04
N GLY A 49 11.20 11.29 -0.10
CA GLY A 49 11.68 10.02 -0.66
C GLY A 49 11.18 8.77 0.08
N LEU A 50 10.19 8.90 0.96
CA LEU A 50 9.71 7.78 1.79
C LEU A 50 9.02 6.71 0.96
N ILE A 51 8.19 7.10 -0.04
CA ILE A 51 7.42 6.13 -0.84
C ILE A 51 8.35 5.25 -1.67
N GLY A 52 9.49 5.79 -2.07
CA GLY A 52 10.49 5.10 -2.87
C GLY A 52 11.59 4.38 -2.09
N LEU A 53 11.50 4.24 -0.75
CA LEU A 53 12.61 3.74 0.09
C LEU A 53 13.29 2.47 -0.47
N PRO A 54 12.59 1.35 -0.79
CA PRO A 54 13.25 0.12 -1.18
C PRO A 54 13.59 0.03 -2.69
N TYR A 55 13.42 1.12 -3.45
CA TYR A 55 13.65 1.11 -4.89
C TYR A 55 14.91 1.85 -5.28
N ALA A 56 15.55 1.39 -6.38
CA ALA A 56 16.75 2.00 -6.91
C ALA A 56 16.49 3.46 -7.37
N LYS A 57 17.52 4.29 -7.26
CA LYS A 57 17.45 5.73 -7.62
C LYS A 57 17.10 5.95 -9.09
N GLU A 58 17.49 5.05 -9.97
CA GLU A 58 17.20 5.11 -11.40
C GLU A 58 15.71 4.99 -11.75
N TYR A 59 14.87 4.48 -10.79
CA TYR A 59 13.41 4.42 -10.91
C TYR A 59 12.71 5.49 -10.04
N GLY A 60 13.45 6.47 -9.53
CA GLY A 60 12.91 7.49 -8.63
C GLY A 60 12.85 7.06 -7.16
N GLY A 61 13.46 5.96 -6.79
CA GLY A 61 13.55 5.48 -5.42
C GLY A 61 14.70 6.10 -4.63
N SER A 62 14.79 5.75 -3.34
CA SER A 62 15.82 6.24 -2.41
C SER A 62 17.05 5.32 -2.30
N GLY A 63 16.98 4.11 -2.88
CA GLY A 63 18.09 3.14 -2.87
C GLY A 63 18.35 2.50 -1.50
N ARG A 64 17.34 2.47 -0.63
CA ARG A 64 17.39 1.84 0.70
C ARG A 64 16.82 0.41 0.64
N ASP A 65 16.49 -0.17 1.79
CA ASP A 65 15.99 -1.54 1.87
C ASP A 65 14.60 -1.65 2.54
N TYR A 66 14.10 -2.88 2.66
CA TYR A 66 12.80 -3.15 3.30
C TYR A 66 12.79 -2.96 4.82
N LEU A 67 13.95 -2.91 5.49
CA LEU A 67 14.00 -2.55 6.91
C LEU A 67 13.75 -1.05 7.10
N ASP A 68 14.33 -0.22 6.25
CA ASP A 68 14.07 1.22 6.26
C ASP A 68 12.60 1.53 5.94
N TYR A 69 12.02 0.79 5.00
CA TYR A 69 10.58 0.85 4.71
C TYR A 69 9.73 0.44 5.93
N ALA A 70 10.08 -0.65 6.62
CA ALA A 70 9.35 -1.10 7.82
C ALA A 70 9.39 -0.04 8.93
N ILE A 71 10.56 0.56 9.19
CA ILE A 71 10.73 1.67 10.16
C ILE A 71 9.79 2.83 9.80
N ALA A 72 9.72 3.21 8.53
CA ALA A 72 8.85 4.30 8.11
C ALA A 72 7.36 3.96 8.27
N VAL A 73 6.92 2.74 7.92
CA VAL A 73 5.54 2.28 8.13
C VAL A 73 5.17 2.31 9.61
N GLU A 74 6.05 1.82 10.49
CA GLU A 74 5.85 1.78 11.94
C GLU A 74 5.65 3.19 12.49
N GLU A 75 6.60 4.12 12.25
CA GLU A 75 6.54 5.49 12.79
C GLU A 75 5.33 6.29 12.28
N ILE A 76 4.95 6.13 11.00
CA ILE A 76 3.74 6.73 10.45
C ILE A 76 2.49 6.15 11.11
N SER A 77 2.45 4.83 11.27
CA SER A 77 1.26 4.12 11.79
C SER A 77 1.04 4.31 13.29
N LYS A 78 2.05 4.72 14.05
CA LYS A 78 1.90 5.18 15.45
C LYS A 78 0.95 6.36 15.57
N VAL A 79 0.90 7.20 14.52
CA VAL A 79 0.16 8.46 14.51
C VAL A 79 -1.09 8.35 13.63
N ASP A 80 -0.94 7.87 12.40
CA ASP A 80 -2.02 7.73 11.42
C ASP A 80 -1.90 6.41 10.64
N ALA A 81 -2.62 5.41 11.11
CA ALA A 81 -2.63 4.08 10.50
C ALA A 81 -3.23 4.07 9.09
N SER A 82 -4.10 5.03 8.76
CA SER A 82 -4.67 5.17 7.42
C SER A 82 -3.62 5.64 6.41
N VAL A 83 -2.78 6.60 6.80
CA VAL A 83 -1.65 7.03 5.97
C VAL A 83 -0.63 5.90 5.87
N GLY A 84 -0.37 5.18 6.97
CA GLY A 84 0.54 4.03 7.00
C GLY A 84 0.17 2.94 5.99
N ILE A 85 -1.12 2.53 5.92
CA ILE A 85 -1.54 1.49 4.97
C ILE A 85 -1.54 1.99 3.51
N SER A 86 -1.97 3.22 3.26
CA SER A 86 -1.95 3.81 1.91
C SER A 86 -0.53 3.91 1.36
N TYR A 87 0.41 4.35 2.19
CA TYR A 87 1.83 4.35 1.93
C TYR A 87 2.34 2.92 1.63
N SER A 88 2.03 1.98 2.52
CA SER A 88 2.45 0.58 2.40
C SER A 88 1.97 -0.05 1.09
N VAL A 89 0.72 0.16 0.68
CA VAL A 89 0.17 -0.39 -0.56
C VAL A 89 0.85 0.20 -1.80
N SER A 90 1.03 1.51 -1.86
CA SER A 90 1.72 2.15 -2.99
C SER A 90 3.17 1.67 -3.12
N THR A 91 3.88 1.56 -1.99
CA THR A 91 5.29 1.12 -1.97
C THR A 91 5.41 -0.38 -2.22
N SER A 92 4.87 -1.22 -1.33
CA SER A 92 5.19 -2.65 -1.33
C SER A 92 4.33 -3.48 -2.29
N LEU A 93 3.07 -3.11 -2.53
CA LEU A 93 2.17 -3.90 -3.36
C LEU A 93 2.16 -3.42 -4.81
N TYR A 94 1.81 -2.16 -5.08
CA TYR A 94 1.88 -1.64 -6.44
C TYR A 94 3.33 -1.62 -6.93
N GLY A 95 4.20 -0.91 -6.23
CA GLY A 95 5.62 -0.81 -6.59
C GLY A 95 6.30 -2.17 -6.65
N GLY A 96 5.98 -3.08 -5.72
CA GLY A 96 6.45 -4.47 -5.72
C GLY A 96 6.01 -5.25 -6.94
N SER A 97 4.76 -5.07 -7.42
CA SER A 97 4.27 -5.74 -8.64
C SER A 97 5.06 -5.28 -9.87
N ILE A 98 5.28 -3.96 -9.99
CA ILE A 98 6.09 -3.40 -11.10
C ILE A 98 7.54 -3.87 -11.01
N ALA A 99 8.16 -3.82 -9.83
CA ALA A 99 9.56 -4.22 -9.64
C ALA A 99 9.80 -5.73 -9.88
N ASN A 100 8.82 -6.58 -9.50
CA ASN A 100 8.94 -8.03 -9.64
C ASN A 100 8.55 -8.58 -11.01
N GLY A 101 7.67 -7.87 -11.73
CA GLY A 101 7.12 -8.32 -13.01
C GLY A 101 7.48 -7.44 -14.20
N GLY A 102 7.70 -6.14 -14.00
CA GLY A 102 7.94 -5.21 -15.11
C GLY A 102 9.30 -5.33 -15.77
N SER A 103 9.36 -5.05 -17.07
CA SER A 103 10.61 -4.82 -17.78
C SER A 103 11.31 -3.57 -17.26
N GLU A 104 12.57 -3.37 -17.69
CA GLU A 104 13.33 -2.16 -17.30
C GLU A 104 12.64 -0.87 -17.79
N GLU A 105 12.06 -0.90 -19.00
CA GLU A 105 11.29 0.20 -19.56
C GLU A 105 10.04 0.48 -18.73
N GLN A 106 9.28 -0.58 -18.38
CA GLN A 106 8.07 -0.47 -17.56
C GLN A 106 8.39 0.06 -16.15
N LYS A 107 9.49 -0.37 -15.52
CA LYS A 107 9.93 0.16 -14.23
C LYS A 107 10.23 1.66 -14.30
N ARG A 108 10.94 2.10 -15.35
CA ARG A 108 11.25 3.52 -15.59
C ARG A 108 10.02 4.36 -15.93
N GLU A 109 9.01 3.76 -16.54
CA GLU A 109 7.76 4.45 -16.89
C GLU A 109 6.79 4.52 -15.71
N PHE A 110 6.58 3.41 -14.97
CA PHE A 110 5.44 3.30 -14.05
C PHE A 110 5.78 3.56 -12.58
N LEU A 111 7.05 3.46 -12.16
CA LEU A 111 7.41 3.71 -10.76
C LEU A 111 7.54 5.19 -10.39
N PRO A 112 8.16 6.07 -11.19
CA PRO A 112 8.55 7.41 -10.73
C PRO A 112 7.39 8.28 -10.25
N GLU A 113 6.24 8.25 -10.92
CA GLU A 113 5.08 9.07 -10.55
C GLU A 113 4.52 8.66 -9.18
N VAL A 114 4.46 7.36 -8.90
CA VAL A 114 3.97 6.85 -7.61
C VAL A 114 5.03 7.07 -6.52
N LEU A 115 6.30 6.75 -6.78
CA LEU A 115 7.37 6.89 -5.79
C LEU A 115 7.66 8.34 -5.39
N SER A 116 7.38 9.29 -6.26
CA SER A 116 7.46 10.73 -5.95
C SER A 116 6.26 11.29 -5.19
N GLY A 117 5.23 10.48 -4.92
CA GLY A 117 4.01 10.92 -4.23
C GLY A 117 3.06 11.77 -5.08
N LYS A 118 3.32 11.94 -6.38
CA LYS A 118 2.42 12.68 -7.29
C LYS A 118 1.09 12.00 -7.47
N THR A 119 1.08 10.68 -7.44
CA THR A 119 -0.11 9.85 -7.50
C THR A 119 0.03 8.62 -6.61
N PHE A 120 -1.06 7.84 -6.50
CA PHE A 120 -1.09 6.61 -5.74
C PHE A 120 -1.01 5.40 -6.64
N GLY A 121 -0.50 4.29 -6.07
CA GLY A 121 -0.60 2.97 -6.66
C GLY A 121 -1.59 2.10 -5.90
N SER A 122 -2.35 1.27 -6.62
CA SER A 122 -3.29 0.30 -6.06
C SER A 122 -2.99 -1.11 -6.56
N PHE A 123 -3.46 -2.11 -5.80
CA PHE A 123 -3.19 -3.52 -6.05
C PHE A 123 -4.51 -4.30 -6.12
N GLY A 124 -4.82 -4.84 -7.30
CA GLY A 124 -6.06 -5.52 -7.61
C GLY A 124 -5.89 -7.02 -7.79
N LEU A 125 -5.83 -7.78 -6.69
CA LEU A 125 -5.78 -9.25 -6.69
C LEU A 125 -7.09 -9.86 -6.20
N THR A 126 -7.59 -9.41 -5.05
CA THR A 126 -8.73 -9.97 -4.32
C THR A 126 -10.04 -9.81 -5.10
N GLU A 127 -10.86 -10.87 -5.06
CA GLU A 127 -12.21 -10.89 -5.65
C GLU A 127 -13.24 -11.35 -4.60
N PRO A 128 -14.55 -11.18 -4.82
CA PRO A 128 -15.58 -11.55 -3.84
C PRO A 128 -15.45 -13.00 -3.31
N ASN A 129 -15.05 -13.93 -4.16
CA ASN A 129 -14.88 -15.35 -3.80
C ASN A 129 -13.41 -15.82 -3.72
N ALA A 130 -12.45 -14.89 -3.84
CA ALA A 130 -11.02 -15.19 -3.86
C ALA A 130 -10.24 -14.20 -2.97
N GLY A 131 -10.26 -14.43 -1.66
CA GLY A 131 -9.49 -13.69 -0.66
C GLY A 131 -8.25 -14.47 -0.26
N SER A 132 -8.31 -15.25 0.83
CA SER A 132 -7.20 -16.10 1.28
C SER A 132 -6.81 -17.14 0.24
N ASP A 133 -7.79 -17.67 -0.49
CA ASP A 133 -7.55 -18.46 -1.70
C ASP A 133 -7.38 -17.55 -2.92
N ALA A 134 -6.22 -16.89 -3.01
CA ALA A 134 -5.89 -16.01 -4.14
C ALA A 134 -5.82 -16.75 -5.50
N GLY A 135 -5.75 -18.09 -5.48
CA GLY A 135 -5.78 -18.93 -6.67
C GLY A 135 -7.16 -19.06 -7.29
N GLY A 136 -8.23 -18.75 -6.55
CA GLY A 136 -9.62 -18.81 -6.99
C GLY A 136 -10.11 -17.60 -7.79
N CYS A 137 -9.22 -16.75 -8.29
CA CYS A 137 -9.59 -15.61 -9.13
C CYS A 137 -10.32 -16.04 -10.40
N VAL A 138 -11.33 -15.24 -10.82
CA VAL A 138 -12.14 -15.46 -12.01
C VAL A 138 -12.15 -14.29 -12.99
N THR A 139 -11.55 -13.14 -12.65
CA THR A 139 -11.33 -12.03 -13.60
C THR A 139 -10.51 -12.52 -14.77
N ILE A 140 -10.97 -12.28 -16.00
CA ILE A 140 -10.37 -12.78 -17.25
C ILE A 140 -9.69 -11.63 -17.99
N ALA A 141 -8.57 -11.94 -18.67
CA ALA A 141 -7.87 -11.09 -19.63
C ALA A 141 -7.74 -11.87 -20.95
N GLU A 142 -8.69 -11.65 -21.89
CA GLU A 142 -8.68 -12.30 -23.20
C GLU A 142 -7.76 -11.57 -24.16
N LYS A 143 -6.79 -12.27 -24.76
CA LYS A 143 -5.88 -11.68 -25.76
C LYS A 143 -6.61 -11.52 -27.10
N LYS A 144 -6.61 -10.31 -27.67
CA LYS A 144 -7.20 -9.98 -28.98
C LYS A 144 -6.22 -9.13 -29.79
N GLY A 145 -5.44 -9.80 -30.64
CA GLY A 145 -4.40 -9.14 -31.44
C GLY A 145 -3.30 -8.57 -30.54
N ASP A 146 -3.11 -7.26 -30.58
CA ASP A 146 -2.10 -6.51 -29.82
C ASP A 146 -2.61 -5.94 -28.48
N LYS A 147 -3.75 -6.41 -28.00
CA LYS A 147 -4.39 -5.96 -26.76
C LYS A 147 -4.98 -7.11 -25.95
N TYR A 148 -5.27 -6.82 -24.68
CA TYR A 148 -6.07 -7.65 -23.79
C TYR A 148 -7.39 -6.97 -23.45
N ILE A 149 -8.45 -7.77 -23.34
CA ILE A 149 -9.77 -7.34 -22.90
C ILE A 149 -10.01 -7.92 -21.52
N LEU A 150 -10.06 -7.05 -20.51
CA LEU A 150 -10.30 -7.44 -19.13
C LEU A 150 -11.80 -7.38 -18.82
N ASN A 151 -12.30 -8.44 -18.16
CA ASN A 151 -13.65 -8.53 -17.63
C ASN A 151 -13.63 -9.14 -16.23
N GLY A 152 -14.24 -8.46 -15.25
CA GLY A 152 -14.32 -8.93 -13.87
C GLY A 152 -14.39 -7.81 -12.84
N LEU A 153 -14.23 -8.20 -11.58
CA LEU A 153 -14.37 -7.34 -10.42
C LEU A 153 -13.28 -7.66 -9.41
N LYS A 154 -12.55 -6.63 -8.95
CA LYS A 154 -11.67 -6.73 -7.78
C LYS A 154 -12.28 -5.97 -6.61
N CYS A 155 -12.08 -6.48 -5.39
CA CYS A 155 -12.60 -5.86 -4.18
C CYS A 155 -11.49 -5.60 -3.15
N PHE A 156 -11.78 -4.72 -2.20
CA PHE A 156 -10.88 -4.31 -1.12
C PHE A 156 -9.55 -3.70 -1.59
N ASN A 157 -9.60 -2.94 -2.70
CA ASN A 157 -8.40 -2.33 -3.27
C ASN A 157 -8.13 -0.99 -2.56
N THR A 158 -7.14 -1.00 -1.67
CA THR A 158 -6.67 0.21 -0.98
C THR A 158 -6.12 1.21 -1.99
N ASN A 159 -6.37 2.48 -1.75
CA ASN A 159 -6.06 3.60 -2.64
C ASN A 159 -6.87 3.64 -3.95
N GLY A 160 -7.76 2.69 -4.22
CA GLY A 160 -8.49 2.61 -5.51
C GLY A 160 -9.03 3.95 -5.99
N PRO A 161 -9.82 4.72 -5.20
CA PRO A 161 -10.37 6.01 -5.63
C PRO A 161 -9.31 7.08 -5.89
N LEU A 162 -8.15 7.02 -5.21
CA LEU A 162 -7.08 8.00 -5.26
C LEU A 162 -6.01 7.68 -6.31
N SER A 163 -5.94 6.42 -6.76
CA SER A 163 -4.87 5.93 -7.63
C SER A 163 -5.09 6.31 -9.09
N ASP A 164 -3.99 6.60 -9.78
CA ASP A 164 -3.95 6.68 -11.23
C ASP A 164 -3.31 5.42 -11.86
N HIS A 165 -2.64 4.61 -11.04
CA HIS A 165 -1.91 3.41 -11.45
C HIS A 165 -2.38 2.18 -10.66
N PHE A 166 -2.64 1.07 -11.37
CA PHE A 166 -3.17 -0.16 -10.79
C PHE A 166 -2.37 -1.36 -11.28
N ALA A 167 -1.89 -2.19 -10.36
CA ALA A 167 -1.39 -3.52 -10.67
C ALA A 167 -2.54 -4.52 -10.54
N VAL A 168 -2.99 -5.09 -11.65
CA VAL A 168 -4.20 -5.93 -11.73
C VAL A 168 -3.85 -7.34 -12.15
N TYR A 169 -4.41 -8.32 -11.46
CA TYR A 169 -4.20 -9.74 -11.73
C TYR A 169 -5.43 -10.35 -12.36
N ALA A 170 -5.28 -10.95 -13.54
CA ALA A 170 -6.37 -11.57 -14.30
C ALA A 170 -5.90 -12.84 -15.02
N LEU A 171 -6.82 -13.77 -15.27
CA LEU A 171 -6.53 -15.03 -15.93
C LEU A 171 -6.42 -14.83 -17.45
N THR A 172 -5.26 -15.09 -18.01
CA THR A 172 -5.09 -15.24 -19.47
C THR A 172 -5.38 -16.66 -19.94
N HIS A 173 -5.28 -17.63 -19.02
CA HIS A 173 -5.53 -19.05 -19.26
C HIS A 173 -6.42 -19.63 -18.14
N PRO A 174 -7.74 -19.37 -18.19
CA PRO A 174 -8.68 -19.79 -17.13
C PRO A 174 -8.68 -21.30 -16.87
N GLU A 175 -8.43 -22.10 -17.90
CA GLU A 175 -8.36 -23.56 -17.84
C GLU A 175 -7.20 -24.09 -16.95
N LEU A 176 -6.20 -23.23 -16.66
CA LEU A 176 -5.06 -23.59 -15.81
C LEU A 176 -5.23 -23.14 -14.34
N GLY A 177 -6.38 -22.53 -13.99
CA GLY A 177 -6.62 -21.98 -12.66
C GLY A 177 -5.53 -20.95 -12.26
N SER A 178 -5.01 -21.02 -11.03
CA SER A 178 -3.99 -20.09 -10.55
C SER A 178 -2.71 -20.01 -11.40
N LYS A 179 -2.38 -21.10 -12.12
CA LYS A 179 -1.24 -21.14 -13.04
C LYS A 179 -1.49 -20.34 -14.33
N GLY A 180 -2.74 -19.99 -14.62
CA GLY A 180 -3.12 -19.16 -15.76
C GLY A 180 -3.18 -17.66 -15.44
N LEU A 181 -2.84 -17.25 -14.20
CA LEU A 181 -2.90 -15.86 -13.77
C LEU A 181 -1.74 -15.04 -14.36
N SER A 182 -2.06 -13.85 -14.86
CA SER A 182 -1.12 -12.85 -15.38
C SER A 182 -1.27 -11.54 -14.61
N CYS A 183 -0.27 -10.67 -14.69
CA CYS A 183 -0.27 -9.37 -14.02
C CYS A 183 -0.22 -8.25 -15.06
N PHE A 184 -1.03 -7.22 -14.88
CA PHE A 184 -1.15 -6.10 -15.80
C PHE A 184 -1.04 -4.76 -15.08
N HIS A 185 -0.49 -3.77 -15.76
CA HIS A 185 -0.58 -2.38 -15.36
C HIS A 185 -1.79 -1.74 -16.06
N VAL A 186 -2.70 -1.16 -15.27
CA VAL A 186 -3.86 -0.42 -15.77
C VAL A 186 -3.79 1.03 -15.29
N LYS A 187 -4.11 1.98 -16.16
CA LYS A 187 -4.18 3.42 -15.82
C LYS A 187 -5.63 3.84 -15.59
N LYS A 188 -5.82 4.81 -14.69
CA LYS A 188 -7.10 5.51 -14.54
C LYS A 188 -7.55 6.11 -15.87
N GLY A 189 -8.85 6.03 -16.15
CA GLY A 189 -9.40 6.52 -17.42
C GLY A 189 -9.26 5.56 -18.60
N THR A 190 -8.70 4.36 -18.42
CA THR A 190 -8.74 3.31 -19.43
C THR A 190 -10.20 2.97 -19.77
N PRO A 191 -10.62 2.95 -21.05
CA PRO A 191 -11.97 2.59 -21.43
C PRO A 191 -12.38 1.21 -20.90
N GLY A 192 -13.57 1.13 -20.29
CA GLY A 192 -14.06 -0.10 -19.65
C GLY A 192 -13.52 -0.36 -18.26
N PHE A 193 -12.69 0.54 -17.69
CA PHE A 193 -12.26 0.51 -16.29
C PHE A 193 -12.96 1.59 -15.48
N SER A 194 -13.50 1.21 -14.31
CA SER A 194 -14.12 2.15 -13.37
C SER A 194 -13.89 1.76 -11.91
N ILE A 195 -13.98 2.74 -11.04
CA ILE A 195 -13.99 2.55 -9.58
C ILE A 195 -15.43 2.22 -9.19
N GLY A 196 -15.62 1.08 -8.56
CA GLY A 196 -16.92 0.65 -8.05
C GLY A 196 -17.19 1.17 -6.64
N LYS A 197 -17.86 0.36 -5.82
CA LYS A 197 -18.24 0.70 -4.46
C LYS A 197 -17.02 1.08 -3.61
N ILE A 198 -17.12 2.21 -2.89
CA ILE A 198 -16.17 2.59 -1.84
C ILE A 198 -16.65 1.98 -0.53
N GLU A 199 -15.74 1.30 0.19
CA GLU A 199 -16.08 0.59 1.42
C GLU A 199 -16.19 1.53 2.62
N ASN A 200 -17.29 1.40 3.37
CA ASN A 200 -17.43 2.04 4.68
C ASN A 200 -16.85 1.09 5.73
N LYS A 201 -15.77 1.52 6.39
CA LYS A 201 -14.97 0.67 7.28
C LYS A 201 -15.16 1.05 8.74
N MET A 202 -14.94 0.10 9.64
CA MET A 202 -15.00 0.29 11.09
C MET A 202 -13.81 1.10 11.62
N GLY A 203 -12.65 1.01 10.99
CA GLY A 203 -11.42 1.74 11.35
C GLY A 203 -10.54 1.96 10.13
N ILE A 204 -9.45 2.72 10.28
CA ILE A 204 -8.53 3.10 9.20
C ILE A 204 -9.35 3.73 8.06
N ARG A 205 -10.27 4.63 8.43
CA ARG A 205 -11.35 5.05 7.55
C ARG A 205 -10.90 6.04 6.48
N SER A 206 -9.89 6.87 6.78
CA SER A 206 -9.37 7.82 5.80
C SER A 206 -8.57 7.13 4.67
N ALA A 207 -8.04 5.92 4.87
CA ALA A 207 -7.51 5.09 3.79
C ALA A 207 -8.66 4.57 2.92
N GLN A 208 -8.89 5.16 1.78
CA GLN A 208 -9.99 4.77 0.90
C GLN A 208 -9.74 3.40 0.26
N VAL A 209 -10.78 2.56 0.30
CA VAL A 209 -10.77 1.20 -0.25
C VAL A 209 -11.98 1.04 -1.16
N SER A 210 -11.80 0.47 -2.35
CA SER A 210 -12.89 0.33 -3.31
C SER A 210 -12.85 -0.98 -4.08
N GLU A 211 -13.90 -1.20 -4.84
CA GLU A 211 -13.92 -2.15 -5.95
C GLU A 211 -13.22 -1.53 -7.18
N LEU A 212 -12.66 -2.41 -8.04
CA LEU A 212 -12.20 -2.08 -9.39
C LEU A 212 -13.02 -2.91 -10.36
N VAL A 213 -13.75 -2.25 -11.26
CA VAL A 213 -14.69 -2.88 -12.20
C VAL A 213 -14.10 -2.85 -13.61
N PHE A 214 -14.10 -3.99 -14.27
CA PHE A 214 -13.60 -4.16 -15.62
C PHE A 214 -14.74 -4.70 -16.51
N GLU A 215 -15.19 -3.90 -17.47
CA GLU A 215 -16.25 -4.22 -18.43
C GLU A 215 -15.73 -3.98 -19.84
N ASN A 216 -15.28 -5.04 -20.51
CA ASN A 216 -14.58 -4.94 -21.80
C ASN A 216 -13.43 -3.92 -21.75
N CYS A 217 -12.69 -3.92 -20.67
CA CYS A 217 -11.59 -2.97 -20.46
C CYS A 217 -10.43 -3.31 -21.39
N GLU A 218 -10.16 -2.42 -22.35
CA GLU A 218 -9.11 -2.61 -23.35
C GLU A 218 -7.77 -2.04 -22.85
N ILE A 219 -6.75 -2.90 -22.78
CA ILE A 219 -5.37 -2.50 -22.46
C ILE A 219 -4.41 -3.02 -23.55
N PRO A 220 -3.34 -2.28 -23.85
CA PRO A 220 -2.35 -2.72 -24.84
C PRO A 220 -1.56 -3.94 -24.33
N GLU A 221 -0.99 -4.72 -25.24
CA GLU A 221 -0.13 -5.86 -24.89
C GLU A 221 1.04 -5.43 -24.02
N THR A 222 1.56 -4.23 -24.21
CA THR A 222 2.64 -3.63 -23.43
C THR A 222 2.28 -3.39 -21.94
N ALA A 223 1.01 -3.51 -21.57
CA ALA A 223 0.57 -3.43 -20.18
C ALA A 223 0.83 -4.72 -19.38
N LEU A 224 1.13 -5.84 -20.04
CA LEU A 224 1.49 -7.09 -19.38
C LEU A 224 2.82 -6.95 -18.63
N LEU A 225 2.83 -7.28 -17.37
CA LEU A 225 4.01 -7.31 -16.50
C LEU A 225 4.62 -8.71 -16.49
N GLY A 226 5.81 -8.84 -17.05
CA GLY A 226 6.46 -10.14 -17.29
C GLY A 226 5.85 -10.88 -18.47
N GLU A 227 5.61 -12.17 -18.29
CA GLU A 227 5.02 -13.06 -19.28
C GLU A 227 3.63 -13.53 -18.80
N GLU A 228 2.78 -13.96 -19.75
CA GLU A 228 1.54 -14.65 -19.38
C GLU A 228 1.82 -15.81 -18.41
N LYS A 229 0.87 -16.07 -17.49
CA LYS A 229 0.98 -17.17 -16.50
C LYS A 229 2.00 -16.92 -15.36
N GLN A 230 2.69 -15.79 -15.34
CA GLN A 230 3.59 -15.45 -14.24
C GLN A 230 2.93 -14.66 -13.11
N GLY A 231 1.68 -14.23 -13.27
CA GLY A 231 0.99 -13.36 -12.33
C GLY A 231 0.92 -13.92 -10.90
N PHE A 232 0.66 -15.22 -10.73
CA PHE A 232 0.62 -15.81 -9.39
C PHE A 232 1.98 -15.73 -8.68
N LYS A 233 3.07 -16.01 -9.39
CA LYS A 233 4.43 -15.89 -8.86
C LYS A 233 4.78 -14.44 -8.49
N ILE A 234 4.41 -13.48 -9.37
CA ILE A 234 4.60 -12.04 -9.11
C ILE A 234 3.80 -11.64 -7.87
N ALA A 235 2.53 -12.05 -7.76
CA ALA A 235 1.68 -11.74 -6.62
C ALA A 235 2.28 -12.26 -5.30
N MET A 236 2.69 -13.52 -5.24
CA MET A 236 3.25 -14.11 -4.01
C MET A 236 4.53 -13.42 -3.57
N LYS A 237 5.45 -13.14 -4.50
CA LYS A 237 6.69 -12.41 -4.23
C LYS A 237 6.41 -10.97 -3.75
N THR A 238 5.40 -10.32 -4.32
CA THR A 238 4.98 -8.97 -3.93
C THR A 238 4.37 -8.96 -2.53
N LEU A 239 3.54 -9.95 -2.21
CA LEU A 239 2.94 -10.10 -0.89
C LEU A 239 3.96 -10.34 0.23
N ASP A 240 5.13 -10.92 -0.05
CA ASP A 240 6.18 -11.06 0.96
C ASP A 240 6.65 -9.70 1.47
N GLY A 241 6.87 -8.72 0.59
CA GLY A 241 7.13 -7.33 0.97
C GLY A 241 5.95 -6.66 1.69
N GLY A 242 4.73 -6.93 1.23
CA GLY A 242 3.50 -6.43 1.85
C GLY A 242 3.32 -6.90 3.29
N ARG A 243 3.64 -8.17 3.59
CA ARG A 243 3.56 -8.74 4.96
C ARG A 243 4.50 -8.03 5.94
N ILE A 244 5.69 -7.62 5.49
CA ILE A 244 6.62 -6.82 6.31
C ILE A 244 5.95 -5.48 6.68
N GLY A 245 5.36 -4.78 5.72
CA GLY A 245 4.66 -3.52 5.96
C GLY A 245 3.48 -3.65 6.91
N VAL A 246 2.62 -4.68 6.73
CA VAL A 246 1.46 -4.90 7.61
C VAL A 246 1.89 -5.26 9.04
N ALA A 247 2.99 -6.03 9.21
CA ALA A 247 3.54 -6.32 10.52
C ALA A 247 4.05 -5.05 11.22
N ALA A 248 4.80 -4.20 10.51
CA ALA A 248 5.27 -2.91 11.02
C ALA A 248 4.10 -1.96 11.34
N GLN A 249 3.05 -1.94 10.51
CA GLN A 249 1.83 -1.18 10.79
C GLN A 249 1.15 -1.65 12.09
N GLY A 250 0.99 -2.96 12.27
CA GLY A 250 0.38 -3.52 13.48
C GLY A 250 1.17 -3.15 14.74
N LEU A 251 2.51 -3.19 14.67
CA LEU A 251 3.39 -2.75 15.76
C LEU A 251 3.22 -1.25 16.04
N GLY A 252 3.27 -0.41 15.01
CA GLY A 252 3.10 1.04 15.14
C GLY A 252 1.77 1.41 15.80
N ILE A 253 0.65 0.81 15.36
CA ILE A 253 -0.68 1.02 15.98
C ILE A 253 -0.64 0.63 17.47
N ALA A 254 -0.05 -0.52 17.82
CA ALA A 254 0.03 -0.99 19.20
C ALA A 254 0.85 -0.04 20.07
N GLU A 255 2.00 0.42 19.60
CA GLU A 255 2.85 1.38 20.30
C GLU A 255 2.16 2.73 20.47
N GLY A 256 1.54 3.26 19.41
CA GLY A 256 0.80 4.51 19.47
C GLY A 256 -0.35 4.47 20.48
N ALA A 257 -1.13 3.38 20.47
CA ALA A 257 -2.22 3.18 21.43
C ALA A 257 -1.69 3.07 22.88
N PHE A 258 -0.59 2.34 23.07
CA PHE A 258 0.05 2.21 24.38
C PHE A 258 0.54 3.57 24.91
N GLU A 259 1.19 4.37 24.07
CA GLU A 259 1.67 5.69 24.47
C GLU A 259 0.55 6.66 24.85
N ILE A 260 -0.56 6.65 24.08
CA ILE A 260 -1.74 7.46 24.40
C ILE A 260 -2.34 7.02 25.73
N ALA A 261 -2.50 5.70 25.94
CA ALA A 261 -3.02 5.16 27.20
C ALA A 261 -2.12 5.51 28.39
N ARG A 262 -0.82 5.38 28.24
CA ARG A 262 0.18 5.73 29.27
C ARG A 262 0.09 7.22 29.66
N LYS A 263 0.08 8.11 28.67
CA LYS A 263 -0.07 9.56 28.88
C LYS A 263 -1.37 9.89 29.60
N TYR A 264 -2.49 9.25 29.19
CA TYR A 264 -3.78 9.43 29.83
C TYR A 264 -3.77 9.00 31.30
N LEU A 265 -3.19 7.84 31.63
CA LEU A 265 -3.11 7.34 33.00
C LEU A 265 -2.28 8.25 33.91
N MET A 266 -1.27 8.95 33.38
CA MET A 266 -0.46 9.91 34.14
C MET A 266 -1.17 11.22 34.47
N THR A 267 -2.26 11.53 33.77
CA THR A 267 -3.00 12.79 33.95
C THR A 267 -4.42 12.58 34.48
N ARG A 268 -4.97 11.37 34.33
CA ARG A 268 -6.33 11.06 34.77
C ARG A 268 -6.44 11.00 36.28
N GLU A 269 -7.29 11.83 36.85
CA GLU A 269 -7.66 11.77 38.26
C GLU A 269 -8.96 10.99 38.48
N GLN A 270 -8.93 10.07 39.44
CA GLN A 270 -10.10 9.35 39.94
C GLN A 270 -10.07 9.30 41.47
N PHE A 271 -11.19 9.58 42.12
CA PHE A 271 -11.30 9.62 43.60
C PHE A 271 -10.24 10.52 44.27
N GLY A 272 -9.86 11.63 43.60
CA GLY A 272 -8.84 12.57 44.08
C GLY A 272 -7.40 12.05 44.00
N LYS A 273 -7.15 11.02 43.20
CA LYS A 273 -5.82 10.44 42.99
C LYS A 273 -5.53 10.28 41.51
N VAL A 274 -4.29 10.56 41.13
CA VAL A 274 -3.74 10.21 39.79
C VAL A 274 -3.48 8.70 39.77
N ILE A 275 -3.81 8.06 38.65
CA ILE A 275 -3.47 6.65 38.42
C ILE A 275 -1.96 6.60 38.10
N ILE A 276 -1.15 6.11 39.06
CA ILE A 276 0.30 6.00 38.88
C ILE A 276 0.62 4.74 38.07
N VAL A 277 1.26 4.92 36.94
CA VAL A 277 1.90 3.82 36.19
C VAL A 277 3.33 3.71 36.73
N VAL A 278 3.69 2.57 37.29
CA VAL A 278 5.08 2.27 37.63
C VAL A 278 5.82 2.03 36.29
N ASP A 279 6.75 2.92 35.97
CA ASP A 279 7.68 2.71 34.86
C ASP A 279 8.59 1.53 35.21
N MET A 280 8.36 0.38 34.60
CA MET A 280 9.13 -0.83 34.82
C MET A 280 10.39 -0.89 33.95
N GLY A 281 10.85 0.25 33.41
CA GLY A 281 12.17 0.44 32.78
C GLY A 281 12.67 -0.78 31.99
N TYR A 282 12.16 -0.97 30.75
CA TYR A 282 12.75 -1.93 29.79
C TYR A 282 13.61 -1.20 28.78
#